data_5989c6827d42ad38b360ecb357e5661a
#
_entry.id   5989c6827d42ad38b360ecb357e5661a
#
_cell.length_a   1.000
_cell.length_b   1.000
_cell.length_c   1.000
_cell.angle_alpha   90.00
_cell.angle_beta   90.00
_cell.angle_gamma   90.00
#
_symmetry.space_group_name_H-M   'P 1'
#
loop_
_entity.id
_entity.type
_entity.pdbx_description
1 polymer ?
#
loop_
_entity_poly.entity_id
_entity_poly.type
_entity_poly.pdbx_seq_one_letter_code
_entity_poly.pdbx_strand_id
1 'polypeptide(L)'
;LTADVDFRFYVGIHHPRMAWPLTLRGFRVCVSANVLRDRLGDVPFLGCDAPWFLDSGAFTQVALKGRFEQSTDDYAATIRRFAGTGLIAASTQDYMCEPVALRATGLTLRRHQALTIARFDAIRAAGTAGVHLLPVLQGRTPDDYRRHLEGYGARIGYGAWVGVGSLCKRQGDPGVIAAILDAILLD
;
A
#
# COMPACT_ATOMS: atom_id res chain seq x y z
N LEU A 1 -18.13 -21.61 11.93
CA LEU A 1 -18.66 -20.47 11.17
C LEU A 1 -17.63 -20.13 10.09
N THR A 2 -17.80 -20.66 8.88
CA THR A 2 -17.06 -20.18 7.71
C THR A 2 -17.61 -18.80 7.38
N ALA A 3 -16.94 -17.76 7.85
CA ALA A 3 -17.23 -16.42 7.37
C ALA A 3 -17.02 -16.42 5.85
N ASP A 4 -18.01 -15.96 5.12
CA ASP A 4 -17.89 -15.72 3.67
C ASP A 4 -16.81 -14.65 3.49
N VAL A 5 -15.60 -15.08 3.14
CA VAL A 5 -14.49 -14.14 2.93
C VAL A 5 -14.70 -13.50 1.57
N ASP A 6 -15.13 -12.24 1.53
CA ASP A 6 -15.21 -11.43 0.30
C ASP A 6 -13.79 -11.18 -0.23
N PHE A 7 -13.27 -12.14 -0.99
CA PHE A 7 -11.95 -12.06 -1.59
C PHE A 7 -11.99 -11.21 -2.85
N ARG A 8 -11.17 -10.15 -2.88
CA ARG A 8 -11.05 -9.24 -4.03
C ARG A 8 -9.62 -9.21 -4.54
N PHE A 9 -9.43 -9.60 -5.79
CA PHE A 9 -8.11 -9.59 -6.44
C PHE A 9 -7.93 -8.34 -7.30
N TYR A 10 -6.74 -7.70 -7.18
CA TYR A 10 -6.33 -6.56 -7.99
C TYR A 10 -5.13 -6.94 -8.85
N VAL A 11 -5.26 -6.83 -10.16
CA VAL A 11 -4.18 -7.13 -11.11
C VAL A 11 -3.19 -5.96 -11.12
N GLY A 12 -1.94 -6.22 -10.74
CA GLY A 12 -0.87 -5.24 -10.85
C GLY A 12 -0.55 -4.93 -12.31
N ILE A 13 -0.53 -3.66 -12.70
CA ILE A 13 -0.20 -3.24 -14.06
C ILE A 13 1.01 -2.32 -14.09
N HIS A 14 1.89 -2.52 -15.08
CA HIS A 14 3.09 -1.72 -15.27
C HIS A 14 2.89 -0.51 -16.18
N HIS A 15 1.81 -0.47 -16.94
CA HIS A 15 1.50 0.64 -17.84
C HIS A 15 0.00 0.94 -17.81
N PRO A 16 -0.43 2.22 -17.69
CA PRO A 16 -1.84 2.60 -17.61
C PRO A 16 -2.72 2.07 -18.75
N ARG A 17 -2.17 1.95 -19.98
CA ARG A 17 -2.91 1.39 -21.12
C ARG A 17 -3.35 -0.06 -20.94
N MET A 18 -2.71 -0.80 -20.02
CA MET A 18 -3.11 -2.19 -19.70
C MET A 18 -4.40 -2.24 -18.88
N ALA A 19 -4.81 -1.14 -18.26
CA ALA A 19 -6.02 -1.10 -17.44
C ALA A 19 -7.28 -1.33 -18.28
N TRP A 20 -7.40 -0.68 -19.42
CA TRP A 20 -8.60 -0.73 -20.28
C TRP A 20 -9.06 -2.15 -20.61
N PRO A 21 -8.24 -3.02 -21.21
CA PRO A 21 -8.69 -4.37 -21.57
C PRO A 21 -9.00 -5.25 -20.36
N LEU A 22 -8.44 -4.96 -19.20
CA LEU A 22 -8.71 -5.69 -17.96
C LEU A 22 -10.03 -5.23 -17.34
N THR A 23 -10.23 -3.92 -17.19
CA THR A 23 -11.43 -3.35 -16.58
C THR A 23 -12.69 -3.63 -17.41
N LEU A 24 -12.59 -3.65 -18.75
CA LEU A 24 -13.69 -4.08 -19.62
C LEU A 24 -14.13 -5.54 -19.39
N ARG A 25 -13.25 -6.37 -18.84
CA ARG A 25 -13.55 -7.75 -18.44
C ARG A 25 -13.91 -7.90 -16.96
N GLY A 26 -14.14 -6.81 -16.26
CA GLY A 26 -14.51 -6.79 -14.85
C GLY A 26 -13.35 -7.00 -13.85
N PHE A 27 -12.10 -7.03 -14.32
CA PHE A 27 -10.95 -7.11 -13.43
C PHE A 27 -10.69 -5.78 -12.75
N ARG A 28 -10.36 -5.83 -11.46
CA ARG A 28 -9.84 -4.69 -10.71
C ARG A 28 -8.34 -4.57 -10.92
N VAL A 29 -7.82 -3.34 -10.93
CA VAL A 29 -6.39 -3.12 -11.17
C VAL A 29 -5.72 -2.40 -10.02
N CYS A 30 -4.44 -2.71 -9.81
CA CYS A 30 -3.54 -2.02 -8.92
C CYS A 30 -2.47 -1.31 -9.73
N VAL A 31 -2.29 -0.02 -9.50
CA VAL A 31 -1.38 0.84 -10.26
C VAL A 31 -0.38 1.49 -9.30
N SER A 32 0.90 1.42 -9.63
CA SER A 32 1.93 2.10 -8.83
C SER A 32 1.92 3.62 -9.08
N ALA A 33 2.07 4.39 -8.01
CA ALA A 33 2.24 5.85 -8.08
C ALA A 33 3.42 6.27 -8.96
N ASN A 34 4.47 5.45 -9.01
CA ASN A 34 5.63 5.70 -9.88
C ASN A 34 5.25 5.75 -11.37
N VAL A 35 4.22 4.99 -11.78
CA VAL A 35 3.73 4.96 -13.16
C VAL A 35 2.89 6.19 -13.49
N LEU A 36 2.27 6.80 -12.48
CA LEU A 36 1.35 7.94 -12.64
C LEU A 36 2.03 9.29 -12.43
N ARG A 37 3.20 9.32 -11.79
CA ARG A 37 3.90 10.55 -11.39
C ARG A 37 4.09 11.54 -12.55
N ASP A 38 4.55 11.03 -13.67
CA ASP A 38 4.88 11.86 -14.85
C ASP A 38 3.72 11.96 -15.85
N ARG A 39 2.53 11.48 -15.47
CA ARG A 39 1.34 11.53 -16.34
C ARG A 39 0.72 12.93 -16.29
N LEU A 40 0.65 13.59 -17.44
CA LEU A 40 0.11 14.95 -17.56
C LEU A 40 -1.42 14.99 -17.71
N GLY A 41 -2.04 13.97 -18.29
CA GLY A 41 -3.48 13.95 -18.51
C GLY A 41 -4.29 13.64 -17.25
N ASP A 42 -5.45 14.30 -17.08
CA ASP A 42 -6.38 14.10 -15.96
C ASP A 42 -7.47 13.09 -16.27
N VAL A 43 -7.50 12.56 -17.47
CA VAL A 43 -8.51 11.62 -17.92
C VAL A 43 -8.38 10.30 -17.16
N PRO A 44 -9.50 9.68 -16.72
CA PRO A 44 -9.49 8.34 -16.20
C PRO A 44 -8.82 7.39 -17.19
N PHE A 45 -7.64 6.92 -16.87
CA PHE A 45 -6.90 6.01 -17.75
C PHE A 45 -7.53 4.61 -17.80
N LEU A 46 -8.52 4.38 -16.95
CA LEU A 46 -9.22 3.10 -16.81
C LEU A 46 -10.38 2.94 -17.79
N GLY A 47 -10.83 4.01 -18.41
CA GLY A 47 -11.92 3.97 -19.40
C GLY A 47 -13.30 3.57 -18.86
N CYS A 48 -13.44 3.33 -17.57
CA CYS A 48 -14.68 3.06 -16.85
C CYS A 48 -14.49 3.36 -15.38
N ASP A 49 -15.58 3.49 -14.62
CA ASP A 49 -15.58 3.71 -13.17
C ASP A 49 -15.22 2.44 -12.35
N ALA A 50 -14.46 1.54 -12.95
CA ALA A 50 -14.05 0.30 -12.27
C ALA A 50 -13.19 0.61 -11.05
N PRO A 51 -13.47 -0.03 -9.90
CA PRO A 51 -12.69 0.17 -8.68
C PRO A 51 -11.23 -0.22 -8.89
N TRP A 52 -10.32 0.66 -8.49
CA TRP A 52 -8.89 0.41 -8.57
C TRP A 52 -8.15 0.85 -7.32
N PHE A 53 -6.92 0.38 -7.18
CA PHE A 53 -6.04 0.58 -6.02
C PHE A 53 -4.75 1.30 -6.46
N LEU A 54 -4.30 2.26 -5.66
CA LEU A 54 -3.02 2.95 -5.85
C LEU A 54 -1.97 2.37 -4.91
N ASP A 55 -0.95 1.72 -5.47
CA ASP A 55 0.26 1.33 -4.73
C ASP A 55 1.24 2.51 -4.66
N SER A 56 1.89 2.69 -3.51
CA SER A 56 2.82 3.80 -3.26
C SER A 56 4.11 3.75 -4.09
N GLY A 57 4.43 2.58 -4.66
CA GLY A 57 5.67 2.35 -5.39
C GLY A 57 6.90 2.24 -4.47
N ALA A 58 6.71 1.86 -3.22
CA ALA A 58 7.72 1.79 -2.17
C ALA A 58 8.97 1.01 -2.57
N PHE A 59 8.82 -0.13 -3.27
CA PHE A 59 9.96 -0.94 -3.66
C PHE A 59 10.98 -0.14 -4.48
N THR A 60 10.54 0.51 -5.55
CA THR A 60 11.42 1.31 -6.41
C THR A 60 12.04 2.49 -5.65
N GLN A 61 11.28 3.12 -4.77
CA GLN A 61 11.74 4.29 -4.05
C GLN A 61 12.72 3.92 -2.93
N VAL A 62 12.34 2.99 -2.06
CA VAL A 62 13.10 2.68 -0.85
C VAL A 62 14.22 1.67 -1.12
N ALA A 63 13.93 0.56 -1.83
CA ALA A 63 14.94 -0.48 -2.04
C ALA A 63 16.01 -0.10 -3.08
N LEU A 64 15.67 0.70 -4.10
CA LEU A 64 16.60 1.09 -5.15
C LEU A 64 17.24 2.46 -4.92
N LYS A 65 16.51 3.42 -4.30
CA LYS A 65 16.97 4.80 -4.10
C LYS A 65 17.28 5.14 -2.65
N GLY A 66 16.97 4.24 -1.70
CA GLY A 66 17.18 4.44 -0.27
C GLY A 66 16.21 5.45 0.38
N ARG A 67 15.27 6.02 -0.38
CA ARG A 67 14.32 7.03 0.12
C ARG A 67 13.15 7.21 -0.82
N PHE A 68 12.07 7.81 -0.32
CA PHE A 68 11.04 8.38 -1.19
C PHE A 68 11.52 9.72 -1.78
N GLU A 69 11.49 9.86 -3.09
CA GLU A 69 11.70 11.14 -3.77
C GLU A 69 10.44 12.01 -3.74
N GLN A 70 9.27 11.37 -3.81
CA GLN A 70 7.99 12.04 -3.70
C GLN A 70 7.68 12.36 -2.24
N SER A 71 7.38 13.62 -1.95
CA SER A 71 6.93 14.05 -0.61
C SER A 71 5.57 13.44 -0.26
N THR A 72 5.19 13.50 1.01
CA THR A 72 3.84 13.10 1.46
C THR A 72 2.76 13.98 0.87
N ASP A 73 3.02 15.28 0.72
CA ASP A 73 2.08 16.25 0.15
C ASP A 73 1.85 16.01 -1.34
N ASP A 74 2.92 15.74 -2.11
CA ASP A 74 2.82 15.40 -3.53
C ASP A 74 2.10 14.07 -3.74
N TYR A 75 2.34 13.10 -2.84
CA TYR A 75 1.63 11.84 -2.89
C TYR A 75 0.14 12.00 -2.56
N ALA A 76 -0.20 12.78 -1.54
CA ALA A 76 -1.58 13.13 -1.22
C ALA A 76 -2.25 13.91 -2.38
N ALA A 77 -1.52 14.80 -3.03
CA ALA A 77 -2.00 15.48 -4.23
C ALA A 77 -2.28 14.50 -5.39
N THR A 78 -1.42 13.49 -5.56
CA THR A 78 -1.66 12.40 -6.53
C THR A 78 -2.94 11.63 -6.20
N ILE A 79 -3.17 11.28 -4.93
CA ILE A 79 -4.40 10.60 -4.49
C ILE A 79 -5.62 11.47 -4.79
N ARG A 80 -5.61 12.74 -4.41
CA ARG A 80 -6.72 13.68 -4.67
C ARG A 80 -7.01 13.85 -6.15
N ARG A 81 -5.97 13.93 -6.98
CA ARG A 81 -6.08 14.04 -8.44
C ARG A 81 -6.89 12.88 -9.05
N PHE A 82 -6.73 11.69 -8.53
CA PHE A 82 -7.40 10.49 -9.05
C PHE A 82 -8.64 10.06 -8.25
N ALA A 83 -9.03 10.79 -7.20
CA ALA A 83 -10.15 10.40 -6.33
C ALA A 83 -11.47 10.18 -7.09
N GLY A 84 -11.76 10.99 -8.12
CA GLY A 84 -12.99 10.88 -8.93
C GLY A 84 -12.96 9.80 -10.01
N THR A 85 -11.95 8.96 -10.10
CA THR A 85 -11.75 8.02 -11.22
C THR A 85 -11.98 6.54 -10.83
N GLY A 86 -12.74 6.27 -9.79
CA GLY A 86 -12.90 4.92 -9.24
C GLY A 86 -11.76 4.47 -8.31
N LEU A 87 -10.84 5.34 -7.94
CA LEU A 87 -9.82 5.06 -6.93
C LEU A 87 -10.48 4.86 -5.58
N ILE A 88 -10.45 3.64 -5.05
CA ILE A 88 -11.09 3.31 -3.78
C ILE A 88 -10.14 3.35 -2.59
N ALA A 89 -8.86 3.02 -2.81
CA ALA A 89 -7.85 3.04 -1.76
C ALA A 89 -6.45 3.29 -2.31
N ALA A 90 -5.60 3.87 -1.47
CA ALA A 90 -4.18 4.09 -1.74
C ALA A 90 -3.34 3.58 -0.56
N SER A 91 -2.26 2.84 -0.83
CA SER A 91 -1.36 2.42 0.23
C SER A 91 -0.56 3.61 0.77
N THR A 92 -0.25 3.59 2.04
CA THR A 92 0.74 4.51 2.63
C THR A 92 2.08 4.36 1.90
N GLN A 93 2.83 5.44 1.81
CA GLN A 93 4.25 5.39 1.41
C GLN A 93 5.05 4.69 2.53
N ASP A 94 5.17 3.38 2.45
CA ASP A 94 5.73 2.53 3.49
C ASP A 94 7.23 2.26 3.31
N TYR A 95 7.97 2.26 4.40
CA TYR A 95 9.36 1.84 4.44
C TYR A 95 9.41 0.34 4.69
N MET A 96 9.67 -0.43 3.63
CA MET A 96 9.72 -1.89 3.68
C MET A 96 10.83 -2.39 4.60
N CYS A 97 10.59 -3.54 5.27
CA CYS A 97 11.53 -4.13 6.24
C CYS A 97 12.36 -5.29 5.67
N GLU A 98 12.39 -5.48 4.35
CA GLU A 98 13.27 -6.46 3.72
C GLU A 98 14.76 -6.06 3.83
N PRO A 99 15.67 -7.05 3.87
CA PRO A 99 17.10 -6.79 3.98
C PRO A 99 17.64 -5.83 2.90
N VAL A 100 17.11 -5.89 1.68
CA VAL A 100 17.52 -4.99 0.59
C VAL A 100 17.18 -3.54 0.90
N ALA A 101 15.99 -3.28 1.44
CA ALA A 101 15.54 -1.93 1.80
C ALA A 101 16.29 -1.38 3.01
N LEU A 102 16.50 -2.22 4.05
CA LEU A 102 17.29 -1.85 5.23
C LEU A 102 18.73 -1.49 4.87
N ARG A 103 19.36 -2.26 3.97
CA ARG A 103 20.72 -1.94 3.47
C ARG A 103 20.74 -0.65 2.65
N ALA A 104 19.77 -0.45 1.79
CA ALA A 104 19.70 0.74 0.93
C ALA A 104 19.54 2.04 1.73
N THR A 105 18.78 1.99 2.82
CA THR A 105 18.54 3.15 3.69
C THR A 105 19.60 3.33 4.78
N GLY A 106 20.28 2.26 5.20
CA GLY A 106 21.15 2.24 6.38
C GLY A 106 20.38 2.34 7.72
N LEU A 107 19.05 2.22 7.69
CA LEU A 107 18.20 2.40 8.87
C LEU A 107 17.80 1.05 9.49
N THR A 108 17.40 1.10 10.76
CA THR A 108 16.88 -0.08 11.46
C THR A 108 15.43 -0.37 11.07
N LEU A 109 15.00 -1.63 11.27
CA LEU A 109 13.61 -2.05 11.07
C LEU A 109 12.64 -1.15 11.85
N ARG A 110 12.91 -0.88 13.12
CA ARG A 110 12.08 0.01 13.96
C ARG A 110 11.97 1.42 13.38
N ARG A 111 13.06 1.93 12.79
CA ARG A 111 13.04 3.25 12.16
C ARG A 111 12.18 3.24 10.90
N HIS A 112 12.23 2.17 10.09
CA HIS A 112 11.34 1.97 8.94
C HIS A 112 9.87 1.97 9.36
N GLN A 113 9.52 1.23 10.41
CA GLN A 113 8.16 1.20 10.97
C GLN A 113 7.71 2.59 11.42
N ALA A 114 8.55 3.30 12.18
CA ALA A 114 8.24 4.66 12.64
C ALA A 114 8.07 5.65 11.47
N LEU A 115 8.90 5.56 10.43
CA LEU A 115 8.78 6.38 9.22
C LEU A 115 7.50 6.08 8.45
N THR A 116 7.08 4.82 8.36
CA THR A 116 5.82 4.42 7.73
C THR A 116 4.63 5.05 8.44
N ILE A 117 4.59 5.01 9.78
CA ILE A 117 3.53 5.64 10.57
C ILE A 117 3.54 7.16 10.39
N ALA A 118 4.71 7.79 10.44
CA ALA A 118 4.84 9.24 10.26
C ALA A 118 4.34 9.69 8.87
N ARG A 119 4.62 8.92 7.82
CA ARG A 119 4.12 9.21 6.48
C ARG A 119 2.62 8.98 6.35
N PHE A 120 2.09 7.94 6.99
CA PHE A 120 0.64 7.74 7.09
C PHE A 120 -0.05 8.96 7.70
N ASP A 121 0.45 9.46 8.84
CA ASP A 121 -0.12 10.62 9.51
C ASP A 121 -0.04 11.89 8.63
N ALA A 122 1.10 12.13 7.98
CA ALA A 122 1.29 13.27 7.12
C ALA A 122 0.36 13.25 5.89
N ILE A 123 0.25 12.10 5.21
CA ILE A 123 -0.65 11.94 4.06
C ILE A 123 -2.12 12.12 4.48
N ARG A 124 -2.49 11.55 5.62
CA ARG A 124 -3.84 11.70 6.18
C ARG A 124 -4.15 13.16 6.51
N ALA A 125 -3.21 13.87 7.12
CA ALA A 125 -3.35 15.29 7.44
C ALA A 125 -3.47 16.17 6.17
N ALA A 126 -2.73 15.84 5.10
CA ALA A 126 -2.83 16.52 3.80
C ALA A 126 -4.17 16.27 3.08
N GLY A 127 -4.90 15.23 3.48
CA GLY A 127 -6.22 14.87 2.94
C GLY A 127 -6.15 14.04 1.65
N THR A 128 -7.09 13.09 1.52
CA THR A 128 -7.16 12.12 0.42
C THR A 128 -8.45 12.20 -0.41
N ALA A 129 -9.26 13.25 -0.22
CA ALA A 129 -10.53 13.47 -0.93
C ALA A 129 -11.49 12.26 -0.85
N GLY A 130 -11.57 11.62 0.32
CA GLY A 130 -12.46 10.47 0.54
C GLY A 130 -11.89 9.10 0.10
N VAL A 131 -10.74 9.06 -0.55
CA VAL A 131 -10.04 7.80 -0.86
C VAL A 131 -9.50 7.20 0.45
N HIS A 132 -9.74 5.90 0.66
CA HIS A 132 -9.23 5.20 1.83
C HIS A 132 -7.70 5.15 1.80
N LEU A 133 -7.05 5.79 2.78
CA LEU A 133 -5.61 5.64 2.98
C LEU A 133 -5.35 4.38 3.79
N LEU A 134 -4.76 3.38 3.13
CA LEU A 134 -4.47 2.08 3.71
C LEU A 134 -3.21 2.18 4.59
N PRO A 135 -3.30 2.01 5.92
CA PRO A 135 -2.12 1.83 6.75
C PRO A 135 -1.41 0.53 6.35
N VAL A 136 -0.08 0.54 6.29
CA VAL A 136 0.71 -0.63 5.86
C VAL A 136 1.54 -1.14 7.02
N LEU A 137 1.34 -2.39 7.39
CA LEU A 137 2.16 -3.08 8.38
C LEU A 137 3.42 -3.64 7.71
N GLN A 138 4.56 -3.45 8.34
CA GLN A 138 5.86 -3.90 7.86
C GLN A 138 6.63 -4.63 8.96
N GLY A 139 7.28 -5.73 8.61
CA GLY A 139 8.06 -6.54 9.53
C GLY A 139 8.81 -7.67 8.85
N ARG A 140 9.56 -8.44 9.63
CA ARG A 140 10.25 -9.66 9.18
C ARG A 140 9.73 -10.89 9.90
N THR A 141 9.37 -10.77 11.15
CA THR A 141 8.81 -11.82 12.00
C THR A 141 7.37 -11.46 12.39
N PRO A 142 6.53 -12.43 12.80
CA PRO A 142 5.20 -12.17 13.34
C PRO A 142 5.20 -11.07 14.42
N ASP A 143 6.16 -11.14 15.32
CA ASP A 143 6.37 -10.14 16.38
C ASP A 143 6.66 -8.73 15.87
N ASP A 144 7.37 -8.58 14.73
CA ASP A 144 7.60 -7.27 14.14
C ASP A 144 6.31 -6.65 13.64
N TYR A 145 5.45 -7.46 13.00
CA TYR A 145 4.15 -6.99 12.49
C TYR A 145 3.22 -6.62 13.65
N ARG A 146 3.15 -7.44 14.70
CA ARG A 146 2.37 -7.15 15.90
C ARG A 146 2.81 -5.82 16.54
N ARG A 147 4.12 -5.64 16.77
CA ARG A 147 4.66 -4.38 17.32
C ARG A 147 4.38 -3.18 16.41
N HIS A 148 4.37 -3.37 15.09
CA HIS A 148 4.05 -2.29 14.17
C HIS A 148 2.56 -1.92 14.25
N LEU A 149 1.67 -2.90 14.37
CA LEU A 149 0.25 -2.68 14.61
C LEU A 149 0.03 -1.92 15.93
N GLU A 150 0.68 -2.35 17.02
CA GLU A 150 0.67 -1.65 18.31
C GLU A 150 1.16 -0.19 18.17
N GLY A 151 2.21 0.03 17.37
CA GLY A 151 2.75 1.36 17.09
C GLY A 151 1.78 2.29 16.35
N TYR A 152 0.91 1.76 15.51
CA TYR A 152 -0.18 2.53 14.90
C TYR A 152 -1.24 2.96 15.95
N GLY A 153 -1.46 2.15 17.00
CA GLY A 153 -2.41 2.47 18.07
C GLY A 153 -3.80 2.82 17.52
N ALA A 154 -4.40 3.87 18.05
CA ALA A 154 -5.75 4.32 17.68
C ALA A 154 -5.91 4.76 16.21
N ARG A 155 -4.85 4.75 15.39
CA ARG A 155 -4.95 5.03 13.95
C ARG A 155 -5.61 3.90 13.16
N ILE A 156 -5.54 2.68 13.70
CA ILE A 156 -6.15 1.47 13.13
C ILE A 156 -7.23 1.02 14.11
N GLY A 157 -8.49 1.13 13.70
CA GLY A 157 -9.63 0.63 14.47
C GLY A 157 -9.91 -0.83 14.17
N TYR A 158 -10.74 -1.45 15.02
CA TYR A 158 -11.24 -2.81 14.77
C TYR A 158 -11.95 -2.89 13.41
N GLY A 159 -11.68 -3.96 12.65
CA GLY A 159 -12.22 -4.16 11.30
C GLY A 159 -11.64 -3.22 10.23
N ALA A 160 -10.59 -2.46 10.55
CA ALA A 160 -9.96 -1.58 9.57
C ALA A 160 -9.27 -2.39 8.46
N TRP A 161 -9.39 -1.90 7.24
CA TRP A 161 -8.63 -2.44 6.12
C TRP A 161 -7.18 -1.98 6.20
N VAL A 162 -6.24 -2.93 6.29
CA VAL A 162 -4.80 -2.68 6.40
C VAL A 162 -4.02 -3.43 5.32
N GLY A 163 -2.92 -2.87 4.87
CA GLY A 163 -1.94 -3.56 4.03
C GLY A 163 -0.95 -4.34 4.88
N VAL A 164 -0.63 -5.55 4.46
CA VAL A 164 0.45 -6.35 5.07
C VAL A 164 1.57 -6.45 4.04
N GLY A 165 2.58 -5.61 4.21
CA GLY A 165 3.71 -5.52 3.29
C GLY A 165 4.63 -6.73 3.37
N SER A 166 5.41 -6.94 2.32
CA SER A 166 6.44 -8.00 2.24
C SER A 166 5.92 -9.45 2.17
N LEU A 167 4.62 -9.71 2.24
CA LEU A 167 4.06 -11.05 2.11
C LEU A 167 4.33 -11.67 0.73
N CYS A 168 4.33 -10.87 -0.32
CA CYS A 168 4.62 -11.33 -1.68
C CYS A 168 6.03 -11.95 -1.84
N LYS A 169 6.94 -11.67 -0.92
CA LYS A 169 8.28 -12.28 -0.88
C LYS A 169 8.31 -13.63 -0.14
N ARG A 170 7.18 -14.05 0.44
CA ARG A 170 7.02 -15.29 1.23
C ARG A 170 6.06 -16.28 0.58
N GLN A 171 5.68 -16.07 -0.67
CA GLN A 171 4.71 -16.92 -1.37
C GLN A 171 5.08 -18.42 -1.44
N GLY A 172 6.37 -18.75 -1.25
CA GLY A 172 6.83 -20.13 -1.14
C GLY A 172 6.67 -20.74 0.27
N ASP A 173 6.22 -19.98 1.26
CA ASP A 173 6.06 -20.43 2.66
C ASP A 173 4.73 -19.96 3.26
N PRO A 174 3.63 -20.68 2.98
CA PRO A 174 2.31 -20.36 3.51
C PRO A 174 2.24 -20.37 5.03
N GLY A 175 3.05 -21.19 5.71
CA GLY A 175 3.08 -21.27 7.17
C GLY A 175 3.59 -19.96 7.80
N VAL A 176 4.61 -19.36 7.22
CA VAL A 176 5.10 -18.03 7.66
C VAL A 176 4.06 -16.96 7.41
N ILE A 177 3.34 -17.01 6.28
CA ILE A 177 2.25 -16.06 5.99
C ILE A 177 1.15 -16.19 7.04
N ALA A 178 0.69 -17.42 7.32
CA ALA A 178 -0.34 -17.69 8.33
C ALA A 178 0.09 -17.15 9.71
N ALA A 179 1.30 -17.47 10.16
CA ALA A 179 1.82 -16.99 11.44
C ALA A 179 1.87 -15.45 11.55
N ILE A 180 2.15 -14.74 10.45
CA ILE A 180 2.11 -13.28 10.42
C ILE A 180 0.67 -12.78 10.54
N LEU A 181 -0.27 -13.38 9.79
CA LEU A 181 -1.67 -12.99 9.84
C LEU A 181 -2.27 -13.25 11.24
N ASP A 182 -2.00 -14.41 11.84
CA ASP A 182 -2.43 -14.75 13.20
C ASP A 182 -1.92 -13.74 14.24
N ALA A 183 -0.71 -13.22 14.05
CA ALA A 183 -0.13 -12.24 14.97
C ALA A 183 -0.77 -10.84 14.91
N ILE A 184 -1.49 -10.52 13.83
CA ILE A 184 -2.13 -9.21 13.62
C ILE A 184 -3.65 -9.26 13.59
N LEU A 185 -4.24 -10.43 13.39
CA LEU A 185 -5.67 -10.68 13.58
C LEU A 185 -5.91 -10.81 15.08
N LEU A 186 -6.20 -9.70 15.72
CA LEU A 186 -6.56 -9.68 17.14
C LEU A 186 -7.97 -10.26 17.29
N ASP A 187 -8.13 -11.11 18.32
CA ASP A 187 -9.39 -11.67 18.78
C ASP A 187 -10.42 -10.59 19.14
#